data_44b2007666a363be0cc1227209512f2f
#
_entry.id   44b2007666a363be0cc1227209512f2f
#
_cell.length_a   1.000
_cell.length_b   1.000
_cell.length_c   1.000
_cell.angle_alpha   90.00
_cell.angle_beta   90.00
_cell.angle_gamma   90.00
#
_symmetry.space_group_name_H-M   'P 1'
#
loop_
_entity.id
_entity.type
_entity.pdbx_description
1 polymer ?
#
loop_
_entity_poly.entity_id
_entity_poly.type
_entity_poly.pdbx_seq_one_letter_code
_entity_poly.pdbx_strand_id
1 'polypeptide(L)'
;MSQLFVYRDYTQEALNAQYNQGTLVPDIAPYMEYWTRAGTDAYKTLKCKLDVSYGSEKVELLDIFLAGVKKSPIHVHIHGGAWRQLGKEHVCYPAPHFVSAGINFIPLNFGLAPEYSITEIVYQIRAGIKWIWQNANSFDGNRDQIFISGASSGAHLAANLLSGDWQGDFGLPENVIKGAVLASGPYDLDPVRLSARNDYLKLSEEEADQNNPLKYIPQGGPEIAICWGDGELDEFQRQGQAYADAWLSAGNLCQTIILKGLNHFDVTSEFGRADSELVEAALGQISR
;
A
#
# COMPACT_ATOMS: atom_id res chain seq x y z
N MET A 1 -9.88 -5.63 40.52
CA MET A 1 -10.75 -5.23 39.39
C MET A 1 -10.39 -6.15 38.22
N SER A 2 -11.34 -6.81 37.59
CA SER A 2 -11.08 -7.62 36.39
C SER A 2 -10.62 -6.68 35.27
N GLN A 3 -9.52 -7.02 34.62
CA GLN A 3 -9.02 -6.28 33.47
C GLN A 3 -10.03 -6.41 32.33
N LEU A 4 -10.54 -5.30 31.81
CA LEU A 4 -11.48 -5.30 30.68
C LEU A 4 -10.71 -5.31 29.39
N PHE A 5 -10.85 -6.37 28.60
CA PHE A 5 -10.29 -6.46 27.25
C PHE A 5 -11.28 -5.86 26.23
N VAL A 6 -10.78 -5.08 25.29
CA VAL A 6 -11.57 -4.45 24.22
C VAL A 6 -11.42 -5.16 22.88
N TYR A 7 -10.29 -5.83 22.68
CA TYR A 7 -10.02 -6.63 21.50
C TYR A 7 -9.03 -7.75 21.87
N ARG A 8 -9.37 -9.03 21.63
CA ARG A 8 -8.56 -10.19 22.05
C ARG A 8 -8.11 -10.02 23.51
N ASP A 9 -6.80 -10.13 23.76
CA ASP A 9 -6.19 -9.98 25.07
C ASP A 9 -5.69 -8.55 25.36
N TYR A 10 -6.10 -7.56 24.55
CA TYR A 10 -5.69 -6.17 24.72
C TYR A 10 -6.69 -5.38 25.55
N THR A 11 -6.21 -4.69 26.58
CA THR A 11 -6.91 -3.56 27.16
C THR A 11 -6.90 -2.39 26.19
N GLN A 12 -7.68 -1.34 26.44
CA GLN A 12 -7.69 -0.14 25.59
C GLN A 12 -6.29 0.48 25.45
N GLU A 13 -5.55 0.58 26.56
CA GLU A 13 -4.19 1.14 26.54
C GLU A 13 -3.24 0.26 25.71
N ALA A 14 -3.27 -1.04 25.93
CA ALA A 14 -2.44 -1.99 25.20
C ALA A 14 -2.77 -2.00 23.69
N LEU A 15 -4.04 -1.93 23.32
CA LEU A 15 -4.46 -1.84 21.93
C LEU A 15 -3.97 -0.53 21.28
N ASN A 16 -4.11 0.59 21.98
CA ASN A 16 -3.62 1.88 21.49
C ASN A 16 -2.10 1.87 21.24
N ALA A 17 -1.34 1.22 22.12
CA ALA A 17 0.10 1.06 21.97
C ALA A 17 0.48 0.25 20.71
N GLN A 18 -0.33 -0.75 20.31
CA GLN A 18 -0.12 -1.54 19.10
C GLN A 18 -0.24 -0.71 17.79
N TYR A 19 -0.82 0.48 17.85
CA TYR A 19 -0.94 1.38 16.70
C TYR A 19 -0.05 2.62 16.78
N ASN A 20 0.91 2.65 17.71
CA ASN A 20 1.87 3.74 17.89
C ASN A 20 3.29 3.32 17.46
N GLN A 21 3.54 3.20 16.15
CA GLN A 21 4.84 2.83 15.59
C GLN A 21 5.98 3.80 15.98
N GLY A 22 5.65 5.04 16.32
CA GLY A 22 6.65 6.01 16.79
C GLY A 22 7.43 5.55 18.02
N THR A 23 6.89 4.59 18.79
CA THR A 23 7.60 4.01 19.95
C THR A 23 8.71 3.04 19.56
N LEU A 24 8.76 2.59 18.31
CA LEU A 24 9.78 1.65 17.83
C LEU A 24 11.14 2.29 17.58
N VAL A 25 11.17 3.61 17.47
CA VAL A 25 12.39 4.38 17.18
C VAL A 25 12.51 5.59 18.09
N PRO A 26 13.72 6.05 18.41
CA PRO A 26 13.92 7.27 19.20
C PRO A 26 13.43 8.52 18.48
N ASP A 27 13.53 8.54 17.13
CA ASP A 27 13.15 9.66 16.28
C ASP A 27 12.80 9.16 14.88
N ILE A 28 11.70 9.66 14.31
CA ILE A 28 11.25 9.34 12.96
C ILE A 28 11.81 10.31 11.90
N ALA A 29 12.38 11.44 12.31
CA ALA A 29 12.86 12.46 11.39
C ALA A 29 13.90 11.94 10.37
N PRO A 30 14.87 11.08 10.73
CA PRO A 30 15.83 10.53 9.77
C PRO A 30 15.17 9.74 8.62
N TYR A 31 14.10 9.02 8.90
CA TYR A 31 13.34 8.29 7.87
C TYR A 31 12.63 9.26 6.93
N MET A 32 11.96 10.27 7.48
CA MET A 32 11.29 11.31 6.70
C MET A 32 12.26 12.08 5.81
N GLU A 33 13.45 12.42 6.33
CA GLU A 33 14.53 13.07 5.56
C GLU A 33 15.02 12.17 4.42
N TYR A 34 15.21 10.87 4.69
CA TYR A 34 15.61 9.90 3.67
C TYR A 34 14.57 9.83 2.54
N TRP A 35 13.30 9.59 2.87
CA TRP A 35 12.23 9.47 1.87
C TRP A 35 12.08 10.75 1.04
N THR A 36 12.09 11.92 1.69
CA THR A 36 11.98 13.22 1.03
C THR A 36 13.16 13.47 0.12
N ARG A 37 14.38 13.23 0.59
CA ARG A 37 15.61 13.45 -0.20
C ARG A 37 15.67 12.51 -1.40
N ALA A 38 15.49 11.22 -1.18
CA ALA A 38 15.55 10.21 -2.24
C ALA A 38 14.41 10.39 -3.26
N GLY A 39 13.21 10.79 -2.81
CA GLY A 39 12.11 11.19 -3.70
C GLY A 39 12.46 12.43 -4.53
N THR A 40 13.01 13.45 -3.89
CA THR A 40 13.46 14.67 -4.60
C THR A 40 14.52 14.35 -5.65
N ASP A 41 15.45 13.46 -5.36
CA ASP A 41 16.49 13.05 -6.31
C ASP A 41 15.90 12.24 -7.48
N ALA A 42 14.88 11.42 -7.24
CA ALA A 42 14.14 10.74 -8.31
C ALA A 42 13.49 11.75 -9.27
N TYR A 43 12.83 12.80 -8.77
CA TYR A 43 12.24 13.85 -9.60
C TYR A 43 13.29 14.63 -10.41
N LYS A 44 14.49 14.83 -9.89
CA LYS A 44 15.57 15.55 -10.59
C LYS A 44 16.23 14.72 -11.69
N THR A 45 16.29 13.40 -11.51
CA THR A 45 17.11 12.51 -12.34
C THR A 45 16.31 11.70 -13.37
N LEU A 46 15.02 11.48 -13.11
CA LEU A 46 14.17 10.68 -13.96
C LEU A 46 13.20 11.55 -14.76
N LYS A 47 12.79 11.06 -15.94
CA LYS A 47 11.70 11.68 -16.70
C LYS A 47 10.38 11.37 -15.99
N CYS A 48 9.63 12.42 -15.65
CA CYS A 48 8.38 12.29 -14.92
C CYS A 48 7.31 13.21 -15.52
N LYS A 49 6.07 12.73 -15.62
CA LYS A 49 4.88 13.56 -15.78
C LYS A 49 4.32 13.82 -14.40
N LEU A 50 4.23 15.08 -14.00
CA LEU A 50 3.82 15.49 -12.66
C LEU A 50 2.35 15.87 -12.63
N ASP A 51 1.72 15.65 -11.46
CA ASP A 51 0.40 16.15 -11.12
C ASP A 51 -0.69 15.80 -12.17
N VAL A 52 -0.61 14.57 -12.67
CA VAL A 52 -1.61 14.07 -13.62
C VAL A 52 -2.89 13.76 -12.87
N SER A 53 -3.98 14.47 -13.18
CA SER A 53 -5.28 14.26 -12.56
C SER A 53 -5.90 12.95 -13.05
N TYR A 54 -6.37 12.12 -12.11
CA TYR A 54 -7.11 10.91 -12.41
C TYR A 54 -8.60 11.00 -12.02
N GLY A 55 -9.00 12.08 -11.35
CA GLY A 55 -10.38 12.34 -10.94
C GLY A 55 -10.69 13.83 -10.85
N SER A 56 -11.78 14.18 -10.17
CA SER A 56 -12.28 15.56 -10.06
C SER A 56 -11.76 16.31 -8.83
N GLU A 57 -11.32 15.58 -7.81
CA GLU A 57 -10.84 16.17 -6.57
C GLU A 57 -9.38 16.63 -6.72
N LYS A 58 -9.01 17.69 -5.99
CA LYS A 58 -7.64 18.25 -6.03
C LYS A 58 -6.57 17.26 -5.57
N VAL A 59 -6.94 16.29 -4.74
CA VAL A 59 -6.05 15.27 -4.21
C VAL A 59 -5.88 14.08 -5.16
N GLU A 60 -6.76 13.94 -6.15
CA GLU A 60 -6.76 12.83 -7.11
C GLU A 60 -5.71 13.05 -8.21
N LEU A 61 -4.46 13.01 -7.79
CA LEU A 61 -3.27 13.22 -8.61
C LEU A 61 -2.33 12.02 -8.55
N LEU A 62 -1.61 11.80 -9.62
CA LEU A 62 -0.52 10.84 -9.68
C LEU A 62 0.66 11.42 -10.46
N ASP A 63 1.86 10.86 -10.22
CA ASP A 63 3.02 11.17 -11.04
C ASP A 63 3.41 9.91 -11.82
N ILE A 64 3.99 10.08 -13.02
CA ILE A 64 4.37 8.95 -13.86
C ILE A 64 5.86 9.07 -14.18
N PHE A 65 6.68 8.26 -13.51
CA PHE A 65 8.08 8.09 -13.85
C PHE A 65 8.21 7.14 -15.05
N LEU A 66 8.77 7.64 -16.14
CA LEU A 66 8.76 6.99 -17.44
C LEU A 66 10.00 6.12 -17.63
N ALA A 67 9.81 4.86 -17.91
CA ALA A 67 10.89 3.93 -18.26
C ALA A 67 11.48 4.20 -19.65
N GLY A 68 10.76 4.92 -20.50
CA GLY A 68 11.21 5.22 -21.86
C GLY A 68 11.16 4.05 -22.83
N VAL A 69 10.46 2.98 -22.48
CA VAL A 69 10.25 1.77 -23.30
C VAL A 69 8.79 1.66 -23.67
N LYS A 70 8.48 1.23 -24.90
CA LYS A 70 7.09 1.01 -25.33
C LYS A 70 6.50 -0.23 -24.67
N LYS A 71 5.23 -0.14 -24.27
CA LYS A 71 4.51 -1.20 -23.57
C LYS A 71 5.20 -1.64 -22.28
N SER A 72 5.79 -0.68 -21.56
CA SER A 72 6.39 -0.92 -20.24
C SER A 72 5.34 -1.45 -19.26
N PRO A 73 5.66 -2.46 -18.45
CA PRO A 73 4.86 -2.78 -17.27
C PRO A 73 4.68 -1.54 -16.40
N ILE A 74 3.63 -1.53 -15.61
CA ILE A 74 3.28 -0.40 -14.73
C ILE A 74 3.30 -0.88 -13.29
N HIS A 75 4.07 -0.21 -12.44
CA HIS A 75 4.07 -0.44 -11.00
C HIS A 75 3.48 0.77 -10.28
N VAL A 76 2.35 0.58 -9.61
CA VAL A 76 1.68 1.62 -8.83
C VAL A 76 2.03 1.47 -7.36
N HIS A 77 2.52 2.54 -6.73
CA HIS A 77 2.87 2.52 -5.32
C HIS A 77 1.94 3.43 -4.50
N ILE A 78 1.38 2.88 -3.43
CA ILE A 78 0.40 3.54 -2.56
C ILE A 78 1.06 3.89 -1.23
N HIS A 79 1.09 5.20 -0.92
CA HIS A 79 1.76 5.68 0.28
C HIS A 79 1.04 5.29 1.57
N GLY A 80 1.82 5.15 2.63
CA GLY A 80 1.33 4.99 3.99
C GLY A 80 0.96 6.33 4.64
N GLY A 81 1.19 6.42 5.96
CA GLY A 81 0.93 7.63 6.74
C GLY A 81 -0.36 7.57 7.55
N ALA A 82 -0.78 6.36 7.94
CA ALA A 82 -1.94 6.14 8.81
C ALA A 82 -3.24 6.78 8.26
N TRP A 83 -3.40 6.83 6.93
CA TRP A 83 -4.51 7.44 6.17
C TRP A 83 -4.69 8.96 6.42
N ARG A 84 -3.78 9.63 7.12
CA ARG A 84 -3.94 11.04 7.53
C ARG A 84 -2.75 11.94 7.20
N GLN A 85 -1.69 11.39 6.66
CA GLN A 85 -0.46 12.15 6.35
C GLN A 85 0.31 11.51 5.19
N LEU A 86 1.34 12.20 4.72
CA LEU A 86 2.13 11.89 3.54
C LEU A 86 1.36 12.16 2.24
N GLY A 87 2.02 11.92 1.12
CA GLY A 87 1.51 12.06 -0.23
C GLY A 87 2.47 11.38 -1.20
N LYS A 88 2.13 11.41 -2.48
CA LYS A 88 2.89 10.78 -3.55
C LYS A 88 4.38 11.16 -3.57
N GLU A 89 4.72 12.39 -3.22
CA GLU A 89 6.09 12.91 -3.19
C GLU A 89 6.99 12.25 -2.14
N HIS A 90 6.40 11.70 -1.08
CA HIS A 90 7.14 11.00 -0.02
C HIS A 90 7.47 9.54 -0.36
N VAL A 91 6.94 9.02 -1.47
CA VAL A 91 7.07 7.61 -1.85
C VAL A 91 7.61 7.42 -3.27
N CYS A 92 8.33 8.42 -3.78
CA CYS A 92 8.98 8.34 -5.10
C CYS A 92 10.38 7.70 -5.03
N TYR A 93 10.92 7.48 -3.86
CA TYR A 93 12.25 6.92 -3.66
C TYR A 93 12.47 5.52 -4.27
N PRO A 94 11.45 4.66 -4.51
CA PRO A 94 11.61 3.41 -5.24
C PRO A 94 11.73 3.59 -6.77
N ALA A 95 11.29 4.72 -7.33
CA ALA A 95 11.20 4.93 -8.77
C ALA A 95 12.48 4.59 -9.56
N PRO A 96 13.71 4.89 -9.09
CA PRO A 96 14.93 4.57 -9.83
C PRO A 96 15.09 3.07 -10.12
N HIS A 97 14.67 2.20 -9.21
CA HIS A 97 14.81 0.74 -9.36
C HIS A 97 13.86 0.21 -10.45
N PHE A 98 12.61 0.66 -10.44
CA PHE A 98 11.61 0.26 -11.43
C PHE A 98 11.91 0.83 -12.82
N VAL A 99 12.23 2.12 -12.89
CA VAL A 99 12.55 2.78 -14.16
C VAL A 99 13.77 2.15 -14.82
N SER A 100 14.83 1.84 -14.06
CA SER A 100 16.02 1.17 -14.59
C SER A 100 15.75 -0.25 -15.08
N ALA A 101 14.73 -0.91 -14.53
CA ALA A 101 14.24 -2.21 -14.98
C ALA A 101 13.26 -2.14 -16.16
N GLY A 102 13.03 -0.95 -16.74
CA GLY A 102 12.11 -0.75 -17.86
C GLY A 102 10.62 -0.70 -17.46
N ILE A 103 10.31 -0.37 -16.22
CA ILE A 103 8.97 -0.36 -15.65
C ILE A 103 8.56 1.09 -15.35
N ASN A 104 7.40 1.52 -15.82
CA ASN A 104 6.83 2.79 -15.41
C ASN A 104 6.40 2.73 -13.94
N PHE A 105 6.88 3.69 -13.14
CA PHE A 105 6.56 3.75 -11.71
C PHE A 105 5.59 4.91 -11.43
N ILE A 106 4.50 4.63 -10.72
CA ILE A 106 3.42 5.59 -10.47
C ILE A 106 3.12 5.67 -8.98
N PRO A 107 3.60 6.69 -8.25
CA PRO A 107 3.09 7.02 -6.94
C PRO A 107 1.71 7.66 -7.06
N LEU A 108 0.72 7.09 -6.36
CA LEU A 108 -0.67 7.53 -6.38
C LEU A 108 -0.96 8.36 -5.12
N ASN A 109 -1.53 9.55 -5.31
CA ASN A 109 -2.05 10.38 -4.23
C ASN A 109 -3.57 10.16 -4.06
N PHE A 110 -4.10 10.47 -2.88
CA PHE A 110 -5.50 10.34 -2.52
C PHE A 110 -5.83 11.25 -1.34
N GLY A 111 -7.10 11.37 -0.99
CA GLY A 111 -7.58 12.14 0.16
C GLY A 111 -7.13 11.54 1.49
N LEU A 112 -7.07 12.38 2.52
CA LEU A 112 -6.61 11.99 3.86
C LEU A 112 -7.71 12.19 4.89
N ALA A 113 -7.76 11.31 5.89
CA ALA A 113 -8.63 11.48 7.05
C ALA A 113 -8.16 12.67 7.90
N PRO A 114 -9.07 13.39 8.57
CA PRO A 114 -10.51 13.14 8.66
C PRO A 114 -11.34 13.78 7.54
N GLU A 115 -10.71 14.44 6.54
CA GLU A 115 -11.42 15.12 5.44
C GLU A 115 -12.12 14.12 4.52
N TYR A 116 -11.50 12.95 4.33
CA TYR A 116 -12.05 11.84 3.55
C TYR A 116 -12.18 10.59 4.44
N SER A 117 -13.29 9.89 4.31
CA SER A 117 -13.50 8.58 4.93
C SER A 117 -12.63 7.50 4.26
N ILE A 118 -12.45 6.36 4.93
CA ILE A 118 -11.71 5.24 4.35
C ILE A 118 -12.39 4.72 3.07
N THR A 119 -13.71 4.71 3.04
CA THR A 119 -14.49 4.31 1.85
C THR A 119 -14.22 5.23 0.67
N GLU A 120 -14.19 6.55 0.87
CA GLU A 120 -13.86 7.51 -0.18
C GLU A 120 -12.41 7.34 -0.66
N ILE A 121 -11.47 7.15 0.26
CA ILE A 121 -10.06 6.89 -0.08
C ILE A 121 -9.93 5.62 -0.92
N VAL A 122 -10.58 4.52 -0.54
CA VAL A 122 -10.59 3.27 -1.30
C VAL A 122 -11.19 3.47 -2.69
N TYR A 123 -12.27 4.24 -2.81
CA TYR A 123 -12.86 4.59 -4.11
C TYR A 123 -11.89 5.39 -4.98
N GLN A 124 -11.20 6.39 -4.41
CA GLN A 124 -10.22 7.21 -5.13
C GLN A 124 -9.06 6.38 -5.68
N ILE A 125 -8.47 5.47 -4.88
CA ILE A 125 -7.39 4.62 -5.39
C ILE A 125 -7.86 3.66 -6.49
N ARG A 126 -9.09 3.14 -6.40
CA ARG A 126 -9.71 2.33 -7.48
C ARG A 126 -9.90 3.17 -8.75
N ALA A 127 -10.38 4.41 -8.61
CA ALA A 127 -10.48 5.35 -9.74
C ALA A 127 -9.11 5.64 -10.37
N GLY A 128 -8.06 5.74 -9.56
CA GLY A 128 -6.68 5.88 -10.02
C GLY A 128 -6.22 4.70 -10.89
N ILE A 129 -6.47 3.46 -10.45
CA ILE A 129 -6.16 2.24 -11.24
C ILE A 129 -6.96 2.23 -12.55
N LYS A 130 -8.26 2.58 -12.49
CA LYS A 130 -9.10 2.71 -13.71
C LYS A 130 -8.50 3.70 -14.69
N TRP A 131 -8.13 4.88 -14.21
CA TRP A 131 -7.52 5.91 -15.06
C TRP A 131 -6.20 5.41 -15.68
N ILE A 132 -5.33 4.78 -14.89
CA ILE A 132 -4.06 4.21 -15.35
C ILE A 132 -4.30 3.19 -16.46
N TRP A 133 -5.25 2.26 -16.25
CA TRP A 133 -5.58 1.24 -17.25
C TRP A 133 -6.09 1.86 -18.56
N GLN A 134 -6.99 2.85 -18.49
CA GLN A 134 -7.56 3.52 -19.65
C GLN A 134 -6.53 4.36 -20.41
N ASN A 135 -5.56 4.95 -19.71
CA ASN A 135 -4.63 5.91 -20.26
C ASN A 135 -3.20 5.35 -20.47
N ALA A 136 -2.95 4.07 -20.19
CA ALA A 136 -1.62 3.46 -20.24
C ALA A 136 -0.86 3.77 -21.52
N ASN A 137 -1.53 3.71 -22.67
CA ASN A 137 -0.92 4.01 -23.99
C ASN A 137 -0.37 5.44 -24.10
N SER A 138 -0.89 6.42 -23.34
CA SER A 138 -0.46 7.83 -23.39
C SER A 138 0.91 8.08 -22.77
N PHE A 139 1.45 7.07 -22.06
CA PHE A 139 2.76 7.08 -21.43
C PHE A 139 3.56 5.80 -21.71
N ASP A 140 3.32 5.18 -22.87
CA ASP A 140 3.98 3.95 -23.32
C ASP A 140 3.84 2.77 -22.35
N GLY A 141 2.82 2.77 -21.48
CA GLY A 141 2.53 1.70 -20.52
C GLY A 141 1.75 0.54 -21.13
N ASN A 142 1.85 -0.62 -20.50
CA ASN A 142 1.06 -1.80 -20.80
C ASN A 142 -0.07 -1.98 -19.78
N ARG A 143 -1.31 -1.67 -20.17
CA ARG A 143 -2.47 -1.80 -19.29
C ARG A 143 -2.77 -3.24 -18.83
N ASP A 144 -2.22 -4.23 -19.52
CA ASP A 144 -2.39 -5.63 -19.17
C ASP A 144 -1.30 -6.15 -18.22
N GLN A 145 -0.39 -5.26 -17.77
CA GLN A 145 0.69 -5.52 -16.83
C GLN A 145 0.75 -4.42 -15.75
N ILE A 146 -0.28 -4.35 -14.93
CA ILE A 146 -0.35 -3.44 -13.78
C ILE A 146 -0.08 -4.23 -12.49
N PHE A 147 0.95 -3.81 -11.77
CA PHE A 147 1.37 -4.35 -10.48
C PHE A 147 1.27 -3.26 -9.43
N ILE A 148 1.07 -3.64 -8.18
CA ILE A 148 0.89 -2.66 -7.10
C ILE A 148 1.81 -2.95 -5.92
N SER A 149 2.10 -1.93 -5.15
CA SER A 149 2.68 -2.09 -3.82
C SER A 149 2.18 -1.01 -2.86
N GLY A 150 2.38 -1.25 -1.60
CA GLY A 150 2.08 -0.27 -0.56
C GLY A 150 2.72 -0.65 0.76
N ALA A 151 2.92 0.35 1.63
CA ALA A 151 3.44 0.15 2.98
C ALA A 151 2.49 0.73 4.03
N SER A 152 2.40 0.09 5.20
CA SER A 152 1.56 0.55 6.31
C SER A 152 0.08 0.70 5.87
N SER A 153 -0.56 1.84 6.14
CA SER A 153 -1.91 2.11 5.62
C SER A 153 -2.02 2.03 4.09
N GLY A 154 -0.92 2.26 3.35
CA GLY A 154 -0.88 2.04 1.91
C GLY A 154 -0.97 0.57 1.51
N ALA A 155 -0.45 -0.35 2.34
CA ALA A 155 -0.62 -1.78 2.12
C ALA A 155 -2.08 -2.24 2.36
N HIS A 156 -2.76 -1.66 3.34
CA HIS A 156 -4.21 -1.85 3.53
C HIS A 156 -4.99 -1.39 2.29
N LEU A 157 -4.69 -0.19 1.79
CA LEU A 157 -5.33 0.35 0.59
C LEU A 157 -5.04 -0.51 -0.64
N ALA A 158 -3.78 -0.95 -0.83
CA ALA A 158 -3.40 -1.87 -1.89
C ALA A 158 -4.13 -3.22 -1.78
N ALA A 159 -4.31 -3.75 -0.57
CA ALA A 159 -5.07 -4.98 -0.35
C ALA A 159 -6.56 -4.82 -0.73
N ASN A 160 -7.16 -3.64 -0.50
CA ASN A 160 -8.52 -3.33 -0.95
C ASN A 160 -8.66 -3.28 -2.49
N LEU A 161 -7.58 -3.02 -3.22
CA LEU A 161 -7.59 -3.13 -4.68
C LEU A 161 -7.68 -4.59 -5.15
N LEU A 162 -7.20 -5.55 -4.35
CA LEU A 162 -7.23 -6.98 -4.69
C LEU A 162 -8.59 -7.62 -4.45
N SER A 163 -9.45 -7.01 -3.63
CA SER A 163 -10.79 -7.50 -3.28
C SER A 163 -11.93 -6.74 -3.96
N GLY A 164 -11.63 -5.88 -4.95
CA GLY A 164 -12.64 -5.09 -5.65
C GLY A 164 -13.36 -5.86 -6.75
N ASP A 165 -14.65 -5.58 -6.95
CA ASP A 165 -15.40 -5.98 -8.15
C ASP A 165 -15.05 -5.02 -9.31
N TRP A 166 -13.98 -5.33 -10.01
CA TRP A 166 -13.48 -4.48 -11.09
C TRP A 166 -14.41 -4.44 -12.28
N GLN A 167 -15.08 -5.56 -12.60
CA GLN A 167 -16.02 -5.62 -13.71
C GLN A 167 -17.31 -4.89 -13.38
N GLY A 168 -17.91 -5.14 -12.22
CA GLY A 168 -19.17 -4.52 -11.83
C GLY A 168 -19.04 -3.03 -11.55
N ASP A 169 -18.05 -2.61 -10.76
CA ASP A 169 -17.91 -1.23 -10.33
C ASP A 169 -17.28 -0.31 -11.39
N PHE A 170 -16.33 -0.84 -12.18
CA PHE A 170 -15.51 -0.02 -13.08
C PHE A 170 -15.50 -0.46 -14.54
N GLY A 171 -16.07 -1.61 -14.88
CA GLY A 171 -16.07 -2.16 -16.24
C GLY A 171 -14.67 -2.60 -16.71
N LEU A 172 -13.78 -2.95 -15.77
CA LEU A 172 -12.42 -3.41 -16.02
C LEU A 172 -12.33 -4.94 -15.91
N PRO A 173 -11.30 -5.57 -16.47
CA PRO A 173 -11.06 -7.00 -16.23
C PRO A 173 -10.85 -7.28 -14.73
N GLU A 174 -11.43 -8.37 -14.21
CA GLU A 174 -11.25 -8.78 -12.82
C GLU A 174 -9.78 -8.95 -12.43
N ASN A 175 -8.95 -9.39 -13.38
CA ASN A 175 -7.52 -9.55 -13.21
C ASN A 175 -6.72 -8.32 -13.66
N VAL A 176 -7.25 -7.12 -13.52
CA VAL A 176 -6.57 -5.87 -13.89
C VAL A 176 -5.22 -5.73 -13.17
N ILE A 177 -5.13 -6.17 -11.92
CA ILE A 177 -3.91 -6.21 -11.13
C ILE A 177 -3.27 -7.60 -11.27
N LYS A 178 -1.98 -7.64 -11.62
CA LYS A 178 -1.24 -8.87 -11.93
C LYS A 178 -0.37 -9.38 -10.79
N GLY A 179 -0.08 -8.54 -9.81
CA GLY A 179 0.70 -8.89 -8.64
C GLY A 179 0.76 -7.76 -7.64
N ALA A 180 1.11 -8.07 -6.39
CA ALA A 180 1.20 -7.08 -5.33
C ALA A 180 2.32 -7.37 -4.33
N VAL A 181 2.95 -6.31 -3.80
CA VAL A 181 3.85 -6.37 -2.64
C VAL A 181 3.29 -5.49 -1.53
N LEU A 182 2.88 -6.11 -0.44
CA LEU A 182 2.16 -5.47 0.65
C LEU A 182 2.99 -5.52 1.93
N ALA A 183 3.51 -4.38 2.37
CA ALA A 183 4.43 -4.29 3.50
C ALA A 183 3.76 -3.70 4.74
N SER A 184 3.78 -4.44 5.86
CA SER A 184 3.41 -3.95 7.19
C SER A 184 2.00 -3.34 7.26
N GLY A 185 1.02 -3.95 6.59
CA GLY A 185 -0.33 -3.43 6.50
C GLY A 185 -1.24 -3.83 7.66
N PRO A 186 -2.11 -2.93 8.12
CA PRO A 186 -3.23 -3.29 8.99
C PRO A 186 -4.41 -3.80 8.14
N TYR A 187 -4.46 -5.10 7.88
CA TYR A 187 -5.45 -5.72 7.01
C TYR A 187 -6.79 -6.02 7.69
N ASP A 188 -6.85 -5.93 9.00
CA ASP A 188 -8.05 -6.03 9.83
C ASP A 188 -8.36 -4.66 10.44
N LEU A 189 -9.47 -4.05 10.05
CA LEU A 189 -9.85 -2.73 10.56
C LEU A 189 -10.59 -2.77 11.90
N ASP A 190 -11.05 -3.92 12.39
CA ASP A 190 -11.73 -3.99 13.68
C ASP A 190 -10.87 -3.48 14.84
N PRO A 191 -9.61 -3.93 15.03
CA PRO A 191 -8.75 -3.37 16.07
C PRO A 191 -8.33 -1.92 15.80
N VAL A 192 -8.24 -1.48 14.53
CA VAL A 192 -7.99 -0.07 14.18
C VAL A 192 -9.14 0.79 14.68
N ARG A 193 -10.39 0.39 14.41
CA ARG A 193 -11.62 1.06 14.85
C ARG A 193 -11.71 1.18 16.37
N LEU A 194 -11.25 0.14 17.08
CA LEU A 194 -11.26 0.09 18.54
C LEU A 194 -10.07 0.83 19.19
N SER A 195 -9.07 1.21 18.41
CA SER A 195 -7.89 1.95 18.89
C SER A 195 -8.07 3.47 18.85
N ALA A 196 -7.10 4.20 19.42
CA ALA A 196 -7.04 5.66 19.36
C ALA A 196 -6.97 6.22 17.91
N ARG A 197 -6.64 5.39 16.90
CA ARG A 197 -6.71 5.84 15.50
C ARG A 197 -8.12 6.22 15.07
N ASN A 198 -9.14 5.67 15.71
CA ASN A 198 -10.52 6.01 15.42
C ASN A 198 -10.93 7.42 15.85
N ASP A 199 -10.13 8.10 16.68
CA ASP A 199 -10.37 9.49 17.03
C ASP A 199 -10.39 10.41 15.80
N TYR A 200 -9.60 10.08 14.76
CA TYR A 200 -9.56 10.84 13.51
C TYR A 200 -10.15 10.09 12.32
N LEU A 201 -10.14 8.75 12.30
CA LEU A 201 -10.70 7.97 11.20
C LEU A 201 -12.24 7.99 11.19
N LYS A 202 -12.86 8.04 12.38
CA LYS A 202 -14.31 8.05 12.57
C LYS A 202 -15.01 6.83 11.95
N LEU A 203 -14.30 5.69 11.86
CA LEU A 203 -14.83 4.46 11.31
C LEU A 203 -16.06 3.99 12.11
N SER A 204 -17.15 3.79 11.42
CA SER A 204 -18.27 2.98 11.91
C SER A 204 -17.91 1.48 11.82
N GLU A 205 -18.69 0.63 12.44
CA GLU A 205 -18.53 -0.82 12.31
C GLU A 205 -18.77 -1.29 10.88
N GLU A 206 -19.78 -0.72 10.21
CA GLU A 206 -20.10 -1.01 8.83
C GLU A 206 -18.96 -0.57 7.88
N GLU A 207 -18.43 0.63 8.06
CA GLU A 207 -17.32 1.12 7.23
C GLU A 207 -16.04 0.30 7.45
N ALA A 208 -15.74 -0.08 8.70
CA ALA A 208 -14.62 -0.96 9.01
C ALA A 208 -14.80 -2.33 8.37
N ASP A 209 -16.02 -2.87 8.36
CA ASP A 209 -16.32 -4.15 7.71
C ASP A 209 -16.16 -4.08 6.21
N GLN A 210 -16.77 -3.10 5.55
CA GLN A 210 -16.73 -2.93 4.09
C GLN A 210 -15.32 -2.73 3.53
N ASN A 211 -14.43 -2.11 4.31
CA ASN A 211 -13.04 -1.83 3.92
C ASN A 211 -12.02 -2.75 4.60
N ASN A 212 -12.44 -3.92 5.08
CA ASN A 212 -11.58 -4.91 5.72
C ASN A 212 -11.13 -5.97 4.69
N PRO A 213 -9.95 -5.84 4.06
CA PRO A 213 -9.54 -6.76 3.01
C PRO A 213 -9.33 -8.20 3.49
N LEU A 214 -9.13 -8.41 4.80
CA LEU A 214 -9.02 -9.75 5.37
C LEU A 214 -10.35 -10.54 5.26
N LYS A 215 -11.49 -9.86 5.21
CA LYS A 215 -12.83 -10.48 5.09
C LYS A 215 -13.22 -10.79 3.63
N TYR A 216 -12.55 -10.16 2.66
CA TYR A 216 -12.93 -10.22 1.24
C TYR A 216 -11.81 -10.74 0.35
N ILE A 217 -11.22 -11.88 0.72
CA ILE A 217 -10.16 -12.52 -0.07
C ILE A 217 -10.78 -13.12 -1.35
N PRO A 218 -10.34 -12.70 -2.55
CA PRO A 218 -10.86 -13.25 -3.79
C PRO A 218 -10.36 -14.69 -4.03
N GLN A 219 -11.14 -15.48 -4.76
CA GLN A 219 -10.63 -16.71 -5.36
C GLN A 219 -9.98 -16.38 -6.72
N GLY A 220 -8.83 -16.98 -7.00
CA GLY A 220 -8.09 -16.72 -8.24
C GLY A 220 -7.45 -15.32 -8.29
N GLY A 221 -7.15 -14.77 -7.12
CA GLY A 221 -6.37 -13.53 -7.00
C GLY A 221 -4.96 -13.68 -7.56
N PRO A 222 -4.26 -12.55 -7.82
CA PRO A 222 -2.90 -12.59 -8.36
C PRO A 222 -1.91 -13.14 -7.32
N GLU A 223 -0.69 -13.44 -7.75
CA GLU A 223 0.39 -13.70 -6.82
C GLU A 223 0.72 -12.45 -6.01
N ILE A 224 0.86 -12.60 -4.68
CA ILE A 224 1.23 -11.50 -3.80
C ILE A 224 2.45 -11.84 -2.95
N ALA A 225 3.17 -10.80 -2.50
CA ALA A 225 4.12 -10.90 -1.41
C ALA A 225 3.61 -10.08 -0.21
N ILE A 226 3.53 -10.73 0.96
CA ILE A 226 3.22 -10.08 2.23
C ILE A 226 4.51 -9.99 3.02
N CYS A 227 4.82 -8.78 3.51
CA CYS A 227 6.07 -8.49 4.18
C CYS A 227 5.84 -7.76 5.50
N TRP A 228 6.67 -8.07 6.51
CA TRP A 228 6.79 -7.31 7.74
C TRP A 228 8.16 -7.52 8.39
N GLY A 229 8.51 -6.63 9.33
CA GLY A 229 9.69 -6.80 10.16
C GLY A 229 9.37 -7.52 11.46
N ASP A 230 10.27 -8.39 11.94
CA ASP A 230 10.10 -9.04 13.24
C ASP A 230 10.39 -8.09 14.43
N GLY A 231 10.87 -6.88 14.17
CA GLY A 231 10.96 -5.76 15.11
C GLY A 231 9.74 -4.85 15.16
N GLU A 232 8.65 -5.18 14.45
CA GLU A 232 7.40 -4.43 14.50
C GLU A 232 6.51 -4.79 15.69
N LEU A 233 5.51 -3.95 15.97
CA LEU A 233 4.49 -4.22 16.98
C LEU A 233 3.72 -5.50 16.65
N ASP A 234 3.36 -6.27 17.67
CA ASP A 234 2.77 -7.61 17.54
C ASP A 234 1.53 -7.64 16.64
N GLU A 235 0.70 -6.59 16.71
CA GLU A 235 -0.53 -6.53 15.93
C GLU A 235 -0.27 -6.41 14.42
N PHE A 236 0.81 -5.73 14.00
CA PHE A 236 1.21 -5.65 12.59
C PHE A 236 1.73 -6.98 12.06
N GLN A 237 2.58 -7.66 12.85
CA GLN A 237 3.08 -8.99 12.52
C GLN A 237 1.92 -10.00 12.43
N ARG A 238 1.01 -9.98 13.43
CA ARG A 238 -0.18 -10.85 13.45
C ARG A 238 -1.07 -10.65 12.23
N GLN A 239 -1.33 -9.40 11.85
CA GLN A 239 -2.19 -9.10 10.71
C GLN A 239 -1.53 -9.46 9.37
N GLY A 240 -0.22 -9.27 9.25
CA GLY A 240 0.55 -9.76 8.11
C GLY A 240 0.41 -11.27 7.92
N GLN A 241 0.64 -12.03 8.99
CA GLN A 241 0.48 -13.49 8.98
C GLN A 241 -0.97 -13.90 8.67
N ALA A 242 -1.96 -13.28 9.32
CA ALA A 242 -3.37 -13.62 9.13
C ALA A 242 -3.83 -13.37 7.67
N TYR A 243 -3.36 -12.29 7.03
CA TYR A 243 -3.69 -11.99 5.65
C TYR A 243 -3.02 -12.99 4.68
N ALA A 244 -1.76 -13.34 4.93
CA ALA A 244 -1.05 -14.36 4.15
C ALA A 244 -1.73 -15.73 4.25
N ASP A 245 -2.12 -16.16 5.45
CA ASP A 245 -2.81 -17.42 5.69
C ASP A 245 -4.19 -17.46 5.01
N ALA A 246 -4.94 -16.35 5.07
CA ALA A 246 -6.23 -16.22 4.41
C ALA A 246 -6.09 -16.27 2.88
N TRP A 247 -5.07 -15.61 2.33
CA TRP A 247 -4.79 -15.61 0.89
C TRP A 247 -4.46 -17.01 0.37
N LEU A 248 -3.57 -17.73 1.08
CA LEU A 248 -3.22 -19.13 0.78
C LEU A 248 -4.41 -20.07 0.93
N SER A 249 -5.24 -19.88 1.97
CA SER A 249 -6.43 -20.70 2.22
C SER A 249 -7.49 -20.56 1.13
N ALA A 250 -7.54 -19.41 0.44
CA ALA A 250 -8.37 -19.19 -0.74
C ALA A 250 -7.81 -19.83 -2.02
N GLY A 251 -6.66 -20.53 -1.94
CA GLY A 251 -6.00 -21.19 -3.07
C GLY A 251 -5.12 -20.26 -3.92
N ASN A 252 -4.83 -19.06 -3.45
CA ASN A 252 -4.00 -18.09 -4.14
C ASN A 252 -2.51 -18.27 -3.80
N LEU A 253 -1.61 -17.73 -4.62
CA LEU A 253 -0.17 -17.75 -4.37
C LEU A 253 0.24 -16.56 -3.48
N CYS A 254 0.99 -16.86 -2.41
CA CYS A 254 1.51 -15.86 -1.49
C CYS A 254 2.94 -16.20 -1.09
N GLN A 255 3.84 -15.23 -1.25
CA GLN A 255 5.16 -15.25 -0.65
C GLN A 255 5.12 -14.49 0.67
N THR A 256 5.57 -15.09 1.77
CA THR A 256 5.75 -14.40 3.04
C THR A 256 7.21 -14.02 3.23
N ILE A 257 7.47 -12.72 3.50
CA ILE A 257 8.82 -12.17 3.70
C ILE A 257 8.89 -11.57 5.10
N ILE A 258 9.72 -12.14 5.97
CA ILE A 258 9.93 -11.63 7.33
C ILE A 258 11.33 -11.02 7.41
N LEU A 259 11.41 -9.70 7.52
CA LEU A 259 12.65 -8.95 7.56
C LEU A 259 13.19 -8.88 8.98
N LYS A 260 14.31 -9.57 9.20
CA LYS A 260 14.90 -9.74 10.55
C LYS A 260 15.48 -8.45 11.10
N GLY A 261 15.09 -8.11 12.32
CA GLY A 261 15.57 -6.95 13.08
C GLY A 261 15.03 -5.62 12.59
N LEU A 262 14.18 -5.61 11.54
CA LEU A 262 13.64 -4.37 11.00
C LEU A 262 12.35 -3.95 11.71
N ASN A 263 12.27 -2.67 12.04
CA ASN A 263 11.05 -2.03 12.53
C ASN A 263 10.18 -1.51 11.37
N HIS A 264 9.03 -0.97 11.68
CA HIS A 264 8.03 -0.46 10.72
C HIS A 264 8.57 0.56 9.70
N PHE A 265 9.47 1.45 10.13
CA PHE A 265 10.05 2.49 9.25
C PHE A 265 11.18 1.94 8.41
N ASP A 266 11.94 0.98 8.93
CA ASP A 266 12.96 0.25 8.18
C ASP A 266 12.31 -0.52 7.04
N VAL A 267 11.25 -1.30 7.33
CA VAL A 267 10.49 -2.05 6.31
C VAL A 267 9.96 -1.13 5.20
N THR A 268 9.39 0.01 5.57
CA THR A 268 8.92 1.01 4.59
C THR A 268 10.07 1.49 3.71
N SER A 269 11.26 1.71 4.29
CA SER A 269 12.43 2.20 3.58
C SER A 269 13.06 1.17 2.64
N GLU A 270 12.79 -0.12 2.85
CA GLU A 270 13.31 -1.22 2.01
C GLU A 270 12.88 -1.09 0.54
N PHE A 271 11.74 -0.50 0.22
CA PHE A 271 11.38 -0.20 -1.17
C PHE A 271 12.38 0.71 -1.90
N GLY A 272 13.20 1.45 -1.17
CA GLY A 272 14.24 2.32 -1.73
C GLY A 272 15.61 1.66 -1.89
N ARG A 273 15.76 0.38 -1.58
CA ARG A 273 17.01 -0.37 -1.69
C ARG A 273 16.95 -1.34 -2.86
N ALA A 274 17.94 -1.28 -3.74
CA ALA A 274 18.00 -2.13 -4.93
C ALA A 274 18.14 -3.63 -4.61
N ASP A 275 18.76 -3.96 -3.48
CA ASP A 275 19.02 -5.31 -2.98
C ASP A 275 17.99 -5.79 -1.95
N SER A 276 16.84 -5.10 -1.86
CA SER A 276 15.76 -5.44 -0.95
C SER A 276 14.92 -6.60 -1.46
N GLU A 277 14.56 -7.51 -0.57
CA GLU A 277 13.62 -8.60 -0.85
C GLU A 277 12.26 -8.08 -1.36
N LEU A 278 11.83 -6.86 -0.97
CA LEU A 278 10.59 -6.25 -1.45
C LEU A 278 10.68 -5.83 -2.92
N VAL A 279 11.80 -5.22 -3.29
CA VAL A 279 12.06 -4.82 -4.69
C VAL A 279 12.26 -6.07 -5.55
N GLU A 280 13.02 -7.07 -5.07
CA GLU A 280 13.20 -8.35 -5.75
C GLU A 280 11.88 -9.08 -5.98
N ALA A 281 11.00 -9.13 -4.96
CA ALA A 281 9.67 -9.74 -5.10
C ALA A 281 8.84 -9.02 -6.16
N ALA A 282 8.79 -7.67 -6.14
CA ALA A 282 8.06 -6.88 -7.12
C ALA A 282 8.58 -7.09 -8.55
N LEU A 283 9.90 -7.01 -8.75
CA LEU A 283 10.53 -7.23 -10.06
C LEU A 283 10.35 -8.68 -10.53
N GLY A 284 10.42 -9.65 -9.61
CA GLY A 284 10.19 -11.06 -9.89
C GLY A 284 8.77 -11.34 -10.37
N GLN A 285 7.74 -10.71 -9.80
CA GLN A 285 6.36 -10.81 -10.29
C GLN A 285 6.19 -10.21 -11.69
N ILE A 286 6.85 -9.07 -11.96
CA ILE A 286 6.73 -8.34 -13.23
C ILE A 286 7.45 -9.09 -14.38
N SER A 287 8.47 -9.86 -14.08
CA SER A 287 9.28 -10.57 -15.07
C SER A 287 8.69 -11.92 -15.54
N ARG A 288 7.64 -12.40 -14.88
CA ARG A 288 6.90 -13.64 -15.19
C ARG A 288 5.70 -13.38 -16.07
#